data_40dd481341e842f614e91e2db0bc86fa
#
_entry.id   40dd481341e842f614e91e2db0bc86fa
#
_cell.length_a   1.000
_cell.length_b   1.000
_cell.length_c   1.000
_cell.angle_alpha   90.00
_cell.angle_beta   90.00
_cell.angle_gamma   90.00
#
_symmetry.space_group_name_H-M   'P 1'
#
loop_
_entity.id
_entity.type
_entity.pdbx_description
1 polymer ?
#
loop_
_entity_poly.entity_id
_entity_poly.type
_entity_poly.pdbx_seq_one_letter_code
_entity_poly.pdbx_strand_id
1 'polypeptide(L)'
;MGSEKPQTLYYKRSHFVTQLPADYLYSPSHCWIARQESELWRVGFTKFAVRMLGDMVDHGFETRPGARVEPGQIIGWIEGFKAISDLFCVAEGNFAGANALLNERITIVNKDPYGAGWLYVIEGKPDAKCVDVHGYRAMLDKTIDKILEKQKAEEIK
;
A
#
# COMPACT_ATOMS: atom_id res chain seq x y z
N MET A 1 17.40 -22.71 7.13
CA MET A 1 16.64 -22.17 6.05
C MET A 1 16.70 -20.68 6.04
N GLY A 2 17.42 -20.13 5.16
CA GLY A 2 17.52 -18.70 5.04
C GLY A 2 16.20 -18.08 4.62
N SER A 3 15.94 -16.89 5.06
CA SER A 3 14.90 -16.07 4.50
C SER A 3 15.29 -15.73 3.07
N GLU A 4 14.70 -16.40 2.12
CA GLU A 4 14.84 -15.97 0.74
C GLU A 4 14.18 -14.62 0.60
N LYS A 5 14.92 -13.66 0.09
CA LYS A 5 14.33 -12.37 -0.23
C LYS A 5 13.28 -12.60 -1.31
N PRO A 6 12.07 -12.01 -1.18
CA PRO A 6 11.08 -12.14 -2.23
C PRO A 6 11.64 -11.63 -3.55
N GLN A 7 11.29 -12.29 -4.63
CA GLN A 7 11.64 -11.80 -5.95
C GLN A 7 10.94 -10.48 -6.18
N THR A 8 11.67 -9.54 -6.76
CA THR A 8 11.12 -8.23 -7.08
C THR A 8 11.25 -7.97 -8.58
N LEU A 9 10.37 -7.11 -9.07
CA LEU A 9 10.37 -6.63 -10.42
C LEU A 9 10.79 -5.16 -10.40
N TYR A 10 11.86 -4.83 -11.09
CA TYR A 10 12.31 -3.46 -11.21
C TYR A 10 11.32 -2.66 -12.05
N TYR A 11 10.91 -1.51 -11.54
CA TYR A 11 10.01 -0.60 -12.24
C TYR A 11 10.59 0.80 -12.24
N LYS A 12 10.60 1.42 -13.40
CA LYS A 12 11.00 2.82 -13.54
C LYS A 12 10.11 3.50 -14.57
N ARG A 13 9.60 4.66 -14.22
CA ARG A 13 8.92 5.54 -15.18
C ARG A 13 9.16 6.97 -14.75
N SER A 14 9.70 7.80 -15.70
CA SER A 14 10.18 9.13 -15.36
C SER A 14 11.21 9.05 -14.23
N HIS A 15 11.00 9.78 -13.16
CA HIS A 15 11.91 9.77 -12.02
C HIS A 15 11.49 8.80 -10.90
N PHE A 16 10.38 8.12 -11.09
CA PHE A 16 9.90 7.17 -10.09
C PHE A 16 10.52 5.80 -10.31
N VAL A 17 11.13 5.25 -9.26
CA VAL A 17 11.79 3.93 -9.28
C VAL A 17 11.35 3.13 -8.07
N THR A 18 11.05 1.85 -8.28
CA THR A 18 10.73 0.94 -7.18
C THR A 18 11.07 -0.51 -7.56
N GLN A 19 11.19 -1.35 -6.54
CA GLN A 19 11.30 -2.80 -6.70
C GLN A 19 9.98 -3.40 -6.20
N LEU A 20 9.15 -3.85 -7.13
CA LEU A 20 7.83 -4.40 -6.80
C LEU A 20 7.94 -5.88 -6.44
N PRO A 21 7.52 -6.30 -5.23
CA PRO A 21 7.45 -7.73 -4.94
C PRO A 21 6.58 -8.46 -5.96
N ALA A 22 7.16 -9.50 -6.58
CA ALA A 22 6.55 -10.19 -7.71
C ALA A 22 5.33 -11.04 -7.31
N ASP A 23 5.34 -11.54 -6.07
CA ASP A 23 4.30 -12.45 -5.57
C ASP A 23 3.16 -11.74 -4.84
N TYR A 24 3.23 -10.42 -4.72
CA TYR A 24 2.18 -9.66 -4.05
C TYR A 24 1.05 -9.36 -5.03
N LEU A 25 -0.14 -9.12 -4.47
CA LEU A 25 -1.24 -8.50 -5.20
C LEU A 25 -1.25 -7.01 -4.89
N TYR A 26 -1.93 -6.24 -5.74
CA TYR A 26 -1.95 -4.79 -5.64
C TYR A 26 -3.34 -4.25 -5.88
N SER A 27 -3.78 -3.32 -5.03
CA SER A 27 -5.08 -2.68 -5.20
C SER A 27 -4.98 -1.41 -6.05
N PRO A 28 -6.10 -0.99 -6.68
CA PRO A 28 -6.13 0.30 -7.39
C PRO A 28 -5.84 1.50 -6.50
N SER A 29 -5.97 1.36 -5.19
CA SER A 29 -5.65 2.41 -4.21
C SER A 29 -4.18 2.42 -3.79
N HIS A 30 -3.33 1.68 -4.49
CA HIS A 30 -1.88 1.64 -4.25
C HIS A 30 -1.48 1.00 -2.93
N CYS A 31 -2.23 -0.02 -2.52
CA CYS A 31 -1.83 -0.93 -1.45
C CYS A 31 -1.36 -2.25 -2.03
N TRP A 32 -0.37 -2.86 -1.39
CA TRP A 32 0.01 -4.23 -1.69
C TRP A 32 -0.66 -5.17 -0.69
N ILE A 33 -0.89 -6.41 -1.11
CA ILE A 33 -1.51 -7.45 -0.28
C ILE A 33 -0.70 -8.72 -0.45
N ALA A 34 -0.21 -9.26 0.67
CA ALA A 34 0.61 -10.47 0.67
C ALA A 34 0.04 -11.52 1.61
N ARG A 35 -0.03 -12.75 1.13
CA ARG A 35 -0.46 -13.86 1.97
C ARG A 35 0.62 -14.14 3.01
N GLN A 36 0.25 -14.14 4.29
CA GLN A 36 1.13 -14.55 5.36
C GLN A 36 1.07 -16.05 5.59
N GLU A 37 -0.14 -16.54 5.84
CA GLU A 37 -0.41 -17.97 6.02
C GLU A 37 -1.91 -18.16 5.83
N SER A 38 -2.32 -19.32 5.33
CA SER A 38 -3.73 -19.69 5.17
C SER A 38 -4.57 -18.52 4.62
N GLU A 39 -5.47 -17.97 5.44
CA GLU A 39 -6.36 -16.87 5.06
C GLU A 39 -5.95 -15.53 5.64
N LEU A 40 -4.73 -15.43 6.17
CA LEU A 40 -4.20 -14.18 6.70
C LEU A 40 -3.45 -13.40 5.62
N TRP A 41 -3.86 -12.16 5.42
CA TRP A 41 -3.32 -11.27 4.40
C TRP A 41 -2.80 -10.00 5.04
N ARG A 42 -1.54 -9.74 4.80
CA ARG A 42 -0.89 -8.51 5.25
C ARG A 42 -1.03 -7.45 4.18
N VAL A 43 -1.32 -6.22 4.58
CA VAL A 43 -1.55 -5.09 3.68
C VAL A 43 -0.62 -3.95 4.05
N GLY A 44 -0.07 -3.30 3.03
CA GLY A 44 0.73 -2.11 3.22
C GLY A 44 0.64 -1.18 2.02
N PHE A 45 1.31 -0.03 2.11
CA PHE A 45 1.39 0.91 0.99
C PHE A 45 2.49 0.51 0.03
N THR A 46 2.26 0.72 -1.27
CA THR A 46 3.33 0.67 -2.25
C THR A 46 4.23 1.90 -2.09
N LYS A 47 5.43 1.84 -2.64
CA LYS A 47 6.33 3.00 -2.63
C LYS A 47 5.71 4.22 -3.31
N PHE A 48 4.88 4.00 -4.33
CA PHE A 48 4.17 5.10 -5.00
C PHE A 48 3.25 5.83 -4.02
N ALA A 49 2.45 5.09 -3.25
CA ALA A 49 1.57 5.70 -2.24
C ALA A 49 2.38 6.49 -1.20
N VAL A 50 3.48 5.91 -0.73
CA VAL A 50 4.36 6.55 0.25
C VAL A 50 4.93 7.85 -0.31
N ARG A 51 5.34 7.84 -1.57
CA ARG A 51 5.89 9.05 -2.22
C ARG A 51 4.85 10.15 -2.34
N MET A 52 3.60 9.79 -2.62
CA MET A 52 2.51 10.75 -2.73
C MET A 52 2.15 11.39 -1.39
N LEU A 53 2.28 10.63 -0.31
CA LEU A 53 1.96 11.12 1.03
C LEU A 53 3.13 11.85 1.71
N GLY A 54 4.36 11.53 1.32
CA GLY A 54 5.56 12.08 1.94
C GLY A 54 5.93 11.38 3.23
N ASP A 55 6.84 11.99 4.00
CA ASP A 55 7.28 11.41 5.27
C ASP A 55 6.10 11.29 6.22
N MET A 56 5.91 10.12 6.79
CA MET A 56 4.78 9.84 7.66
C MET A 56 4.93 10.53 9.00
N VAL A 57 3.84 11.11 9.48
CA VAL A 57 3.77 11.88 10.72
C VAL A 57 2.94 11.18 11.77
N ASP A 58 1.75 10.68 11.38
CA ASP A 58 0.81 10.09 12.34
C ASP A 58 -0.20 9.18 11.63
N HIS A 59 -0.90 8.37 12.39
CA HIS A 59 -1.92 7.47 11.87
C HIS A 59 -2.93 7.13 12.96
N GLY A 60 -4.06 6.59 12.55
CA GLY A 60 -5.04 6.03 13.48
C GLY A 60 -5.89 4.97 12.80
N PHE A 61 -6.30 3.97 13.57
CA PHE A 61 -7.25 2.97 13.12
C PHE A 61 -8.58 3.17 13.81
N GLU A 62 -9.66 3.06 13.03
CA GLU A 62 -11.05 3.23 13.51
C GLU A 62 -11.80 1.90 13.55
N THR A 63 -11.06 0.79 13.52
CA THR A 63 -11.59 -0.55 13.66
C THR A 63 -10.73 -1.31 14.67
N ARG A 64 -11.17 -2.48 15.06
CA ARG A 64 -10.48 -3.27 16.08
C ARG A 64 -10.44 -4.73 15.68
N PRO A 65 -9.48 -5.52 16.24
CA PRO A 65 -9.41 -6.95 15.95
C PRO A 65 -10.75 -7.66 16.20
N GLY A 66 -11.13 -8.51 15.26
CA GLY A 66 -12.38 -9.23 15.28
C GLY A 66 -13.52 -8.56 14.54
N ALA A 67 -13.40 -7.28 14.20
CA ALA A 67 -14.45 -6.59 13.47
C ALA A 67 -14.52 -7.04 12.00
N ARG A 68 -15.74 -7.19 11.49
CA ARG A 68 -15.96 -7.48 10.08
C ARG A 68 -15.63 -6.25 9.24
N VAL A 69 -14.90 -6.43 8.15
CA VAL A 69 -14.53 -5.35 7.24
C VAL A 69 -14.79 -5.76 5.78
N GLU A 70 -15.03 -4.76 4.95
CA GLU A 70 -15.34 -4.94 3.54
C GLU A 70 -14.41 -4.08 2.68
N PRO A 71 -14.15 -4.50 1.42
CA PRO A 71 -13.37 -3.67 0.50
C PRO A 71 -13.98 -2.30 0.32
N GLY A 72 -13.14 -1.26 0.36
CA GLY A 72 -13.57 0.12 0.21
C GLY A 72 -14.00 0.79 1.51
N GLN A 73 -14.14 0.04 2.60
CA GLN A 73 -14.46 0.60 3.90
C GLN A 73 -13.29 1.42 4.43
N ILE A 74 -13.58 2.60 4.97
CA ILE A 74 -12.58 3.41 5.63
C ILE A 74 -12.35 2.83 7.03
N ILE A 75 -11.12 2.40 7.30
CA ILE A 75 -10.75 1.75 8.56
C ILE A 75 -9.74 2.55 9.37
N GLY A 76 -9.38 3.73 8.90
CA GLY A 76 -8.44 4.59 9.58
C GLY A 76 -7.97 5.72 8.71
N TRP A 77 -6.86 6.32 9.09
CA TRP A 77 -6.25 7.44 8.36
C TRP A 77 -4.75 7.43 8.57
N ILE A 78 -4.05 8.10 7.66
CA ILE A 78 -2.61 8.31 7.79
C ILE A 78 -2.26 9.72 7.31
N GLU A 79 -1.37 10.37 8.02
CA GLU A 79 -0.89 11.70 7.72
C GLU A 79 0.57 11.66 7.32
N GLY A 80 0.87 12.18 6.13
CA GLY A 80 2.22 12.45 5.69
C GLY A 80 2.42 13.95 5.51
N PHE A 81 3.67 14.36 5.31
CA PHE A 81 3.99 15.78 5.12
C PHE A 81 3.29 16.39 3.91
N LYS A 82 3.05 15.61 2.86
CA LYS A 82 2.46 16.12 1.62
C LYS A 82 0.94 16.02 1.61
N ALA A 83 0.36 15.03 2.29
CA ALA A 83 -1.08 14.79 2.25
C ALA A 83 -1.54 13.90 3.39
N ILE A 84 -2.84 14.01 3.71
CA ILE A 84 -3.54 13.10 4.61
C ILE A 84 -4.41 12.20 3.73
N SER A 85 -4.49 10.92 4.06
CA SER A 85 -5.32 9.97 3.33
C SER A 85 -6.11 9.11 4.30
N ASP A 86 -7.31 8.73 3.87
CA ASP A 86 -8.03 7.65 4.51
C ASP A 86 -7.30 6.33 4.27
N LEU A 87 -7.41 5.41 5.19
CA LEU A 87 -6.99 4.03 5.01
C LEU A 87 -8.20 3.21 4.60
N PHE A 88 -8.17 2.73 3.36
CA PHE A 88 -9.25 1.90 2.83
C PHE A 88 -8.92 0.44 3.03
N CYS A 89 -9.92 -0.34 3.39
CA CYS A 89 -9.78 -1.79 3.43
C CYS A 89 -9.73 -2.34 2.00
N VAL A 90 -8.79 -3.23 1.73
CA VAL A 90 -8.60 -3.82 0.40
C VAL A 90 -8.85 -5.33 0.40
N ALA A 91 -9.56 -5.80 1.41
CA ALA A 91 -9.91 -7.22 1.56
C ALA A 91 -11.24 -7.35 2.29
N GLU A 92 -11.90 -8.50 2.14
CA GLU A 92 -13.09 -8.78 2.93
C GLU A 92 -12.78 -9.85 3.97
N GLY A 93 -13.36 -9.72 5.14
CA GLY A 93 -13.17 -10.66 6.23
C GLY A 93 -13.17 -9.97 7.58
N ASN A 94 -12.31 -10.45 8.46
CA ASN A 94 -12.19 -9.91 9.80
C ASN A 94 -10.86 -9.17 9.94
N PHE A 95 -10.90 -7.97 10.51
CA PHE A 95 -9.70 -7.23 10.83
C PHE A 95 -8.93 -7.99 11.91
N ALA A 96 -7.70 -8.39 11.59
CA ALA A 96 -6.91 -9.21 12.52
C ALA A 96 -5.92 -8.40 13.36
N GLY A 97 -5.67 -7.16 12.98
CA GLY A 97 -4.83 -6.27 13.77
C GLY A 97 -4.00 -5.32 12.93
N ALA A 98 -3.51 -4.28 13.59
CA ALA A 98 -2.63 -3.29 13.00
C ALA A 98 -1.17 -3.60 13.38
N ASN A 99 -0.23 -3.03 12.63
CA ASN A 99 1.19 -3.17 12.94
C ASN A 99 1.55 -2.31 14.15
N ALA A 100 1.86 -2.94 15.26
CA ALA A 100 2.22 -2.24 16.50
C ALA A 100 3.46 -1.36 16.35
N LEU A 101 4.35 -1.70 15.41
CA LEU A 101 5.56 -0.92 15.16
C LEU A 101 5.26 0.51 14.70
N LEU A 102 4.08 0.74 14.09
CA LEU A 102 3.69 2.08 13.64
C LEU A 102 3.53 3.05 14.82
N ASN A 103 3.14 2.56 15.99
CA ASN A 103 3.00 3.39 17.18
C ASN A 103 4.36 3.80 17.76
N GLU A 104 5.38 3.01 17.51
CA GLU A 104 6.74 3.28 18.00
C GLU A 104 7.55 4.07 16.97
N ARG A 105 7.34 3.79 15.69
CA ARG A 105 8.19 4.31 14.63
C ARG A 105 7.44 4.38 13.31
N ILE A 106 6.59 5.38 13.17
CA ILE A 106 5.75 5.54 11.97
C ILE A 106 6.58 5.66 10.69
N THR A 107 7.81 6.18 10.77
CA THR A 107 8.70 6.32 9.62
C THR A 107 9.12 4.99 8.99
N ILE A 108 8.84 3.86 9.64
CA ILE A 108 9.11 2.55 9.05
C ILE A 108 8.28 2.35 7.76
N VAL A 109 7.13 3.01 7.65
CA VAL A 109 6.31 2.98 6.43
C VAL A 109 7.09 3.56 5.26
N ASN A 110 7.88 4.62 5.50
CA ASN A 110 8.72 5.21 4.46
C ASN A 110 9.96 4.37 4.16
N LYS A 111 10.58 3.82 5.20
CA LYS A 111 11.85 3.11 5.07
C LYS A 111 11.70 1.72 4.46
N ASP A 112 10.64 1.03 4.81
CA ASP A 112 10.44 -0.37 4.39
C ASP A 112 8.97 -0.66 4.11
N PRO A 113 8.39 0.00 3.09
CA PRO A 113 6.95 -0.10 2.85
C PRO A 113 6.49 -1.50 2.46
N TYR A 114 7.32 -2.29 1.79
CA TYR A 114 6.94 -3.64 1.37
C TYR A 114 7.24 -4.71 2.42
N GLY A 115 7.86 -4.35 3.53
CA GLY A 115 8.25 -5.27 4.58
C GLY A 115 7.76 -4.81 5.94
N ALA A 116 8.68 -4.39 6.81
CA ALA A 116 8.37 -4.06 8.21
C ALA A 116 7.36 -2.92 8.37
N GLY A 117 7.19 -2.08 7.35
CA GLY A 117 6.22 -0.98 7.35
C GLY A 117 4.81 -1.35 6.93
N TRP A 118 4.43 -2.61 7.01
CA TRP A 118 3.06 -3.01 6.71
C TRP A 118 2.07 -2.32 7.65
N LEU A 119 0.81 -2.24 7.23
CA LEU A 119 -0.21 -1.46 7.95
C LEU A 119 -1.14 -2.32 8.80
N TYR A 120 -1.74 -3.35 8.21
CA TYR A 120 -2.73 -4.17 8.92
C TYR A 120 -2.81 -5.57 8.32
N VAL A 121 -3.53 -6.46 9.02
CA VAL A 121 -3.77 -7.84 8.58
C VAL A 121 -5.28 -8.10 8.56
N ILE A 122 -5.72 -8.79 7.51
CA ILE A 122 -7.11 -9.25 7.36
C ILE A 122 -7.12 -10.78 7.30
N GLU A 123 -8.04 -11.38 8.04
CA GLU A 123 -8.37 -12.79 7.88
C GLU A 123 -9.54 -12.89 6.91
N GLY A 124 -9.28 -13.39 5.72
CA GLY A 124 -10.29 -13.44 4.67
C GLY A 124 -9.67 -13.54 3.29
N LYS A 125 -10.11 -12.69 2.38
CA LYS A 125 -9.62 -12.71 1.00
C LYS A 125 -9.47 -11.31 0.42
N PRO A 126 -8.50 -11.12 -0.50
CA PRO A 126 -8.31 -9.83 -1.15
C PRO A 126 -9.52 -9.39 -1.96
N ASP A 127 -9.66 -8.07 -2.12
CA ASP A 127 -10.64 -7.46 -3.01
C ASP A 127 -10.47 -8.03 -4.42
N ALA A 128 -11.59 -8.35 -5.08
CA ALA A 128 -11.58 -8.84 -6.46
C ALA A 128 -10.96 -7.86 -7.46
N LYS A 129 -10.87 -6.59 -7.11
CA LYS A 129 -10.23 -5.55 -7.93
C LYS A 129 -8.70 -5.58 -7.86
N CYS A 130 -8.12 -6.34 -6.96
CA CYS A 130 -6.67 -6.47 -6.87
C CYS A 130 -6.12 -7.16 -8.11
N VAL A 131 -4.92 -6.74 -8.52
CA VAL A 131 -4.24 -7.26 -9.70
C VAL A 131 -2.86 -7.79 -9.30
N ASP A 132 -2.23 -8.53 -10.20
CA ASP A 132 -0.87 -8.98 -9.97
C ASP A 132 0.13 -7.84 -10.26
N VAL A 133 1.43 -8.15 -10.14
CA VAL A 133 2.49 -7.15 -10.34
C VAL A 133 2.46 -6.55 -11.75
N HIS A 134 2.12 -7.33 -12.76
CA HIS A 134 2.06 -6.83 -14.13
C HIS A 134 0.89 -5.89 -14.35
N GLY A 135 -0.25 -6.22 -13.77
CA GLY A 135 -1.43 -5.33 -13.79
C GLY A 135 -1.14 -4.02 -13.09
N TYR A 136 -0.43 -4.08 -11.97
CA TYR A 136 -0.09 -2.87 -11.22
C TYR A 136 0.91 -2.00 -12.00
N ARG A 137 1.87 -2.59 -12.68
CA ARG A 137 2.79 -1.83 -13.55
C ARG A 137 2.03 -1.03 -14.61
N ALA A 138 1.06 -1.67 -15.26
CA ALA A 138 0.24 -1.00 -16.25
C ALA A 138 -0.56 0.15 -15.64
N MET A 139 -1.05 -0.05 -14.43
CA MET A 139 -1.77 0.97 -13.67
C MET A 139 -0.87 2.16 -13.33
N LEU A 140 0.36 1.88 -12.88
CA LEU A 140 1.35 2.93 -12.57
C LEU A 140 1.70 3.73 -13.82
N ASP A 141 1.88 3.08 -14.96
CA ASP A 141 2.16 3.77 -16.22
C ASP A 141 1.11 4.84 -16.51
N LYS A 142 -0.16 4.46 -16.42
CA LYS A 142 -1.26 5.39 -16.67
C LYS A 142 -1.33 6.51 -15.65
N THR A 143 -1.14 6.17 -14.39
CA THR A 143 -1.21 7.15 -13.30
C THR A 143 -0.09 8.18 -13.41
N ILE A 144 1.14 7.71 -13.64
CA ILE A 144 2.30 8.58 -13.76
C ILE A 144 2.18 9.47 -15.00
N ASP A 145 1.73 8.91 -16.13
CA ASP A 145 1.53 9.68 -17.35
C ASP A 145 0.52 10.81 -17.15
N LYS A 146 -0.57 10.56 -16.43
CA LYS A 146 -1.56 11.59 -16.11
C LYS A 146 -0.96 12.71 -15.27
N ILE A 147 -0.13 12.33 -14.28
CA ILE A 147 0.54 13.32 -13.43
C ILE A 147 1.47 14.19 -14.28
N LEU A 148 2.26 13.58 -15.15
CA LEU A 148 3.19 14.30 -16.02
C LEU A 148 2.47 15.24 -16.98
N GLU A 149 1.37 14.80 -17.56
CA GLU A 149 0.54 15.63 -18.45
C GLU A 149 -0.03 16.85 -17.71
N LYS A 150 -0.49 16.64 -16.49
CA LYS A 150 -1.02 17.72 -15.65
C LYS A 150 0.06 18.73 -15.30
N GLN A 151 1.25 18.27 -14.91
CA GLN A 151 2.38 19.14 -14.61
C GLN A 151 2.79 19.95 -15.83
N LYS A 152 2.83 19.32 -17.00
CA LYS A 152 3.17 20.00 -18.24
C LYS A 152 2.15 21.07 -18.61
N ALA A 153 0.87 20.80 -18.43
CA ALA A 153 -0.19 21.77 -18.67
C ALA A 153 -0.08 22.97 -17.71
N GLU A 154 0.30 22.74 -16.46
CA GLU A 154 0.51 23.81 -15.49
C GLU A 154 1.71 24.68 -15.82
N GLU A 155 2.79 24.11 -16.38
CA GLU A 155 3.97 24.86 -16.81
C GLU A 155 3.70 25.80 -17.98
N ILE A 156 2.71 25.47 -18.81
CA ILE A 156 2.35 26.29 -19.99
C ILE A 156 1.53 27.51 -19.60
N LYS A 157 0.93 27.51 -18.43
CA LYS A 157 0.21 28.67 -17.91
C LYS A 157 1.20 29.75 -17.45
#